data_7d27a73eaaf17a8ccdca46f7143e2ccd
#
_entry.id   7d27a73eaaf17a8ccdca46f7143e2ccd
#
_cell.length_a   1.000
_cell.length_b   1.000
_cell.length_c   1.000
_cell.angle_alpha   90.00
_cell.angle_beta   90.00
_cell.angle_gamma   90.00
#
_symmetry.space_group_name_H-M   'P 1'
#
loop_
_entity.id
_entity.type
_entity.pdbx_description
1 polymer ?
#
loop_
_entity_poly.entity_id
_entity_poly.type
_entity_poly.pdbx_seq_one_letter_code
_entity_poly.pdbx_strand_id
1 'polypeptide(L)'
;QGREVNPSEAVLVGVANALQCSPLETRHLFVLAGLTPPEATQVTVCEGISPGTRRMLDSLMPQPASIQKPNFDIVAWNDSFCRLMGIDFATLPEEDRNCIYLYLTHETWRSRIENRDVLPTFVSYFRAAMAEHRGDPAWENKLARFFAASSEFEALWHQRYEVRGVENQIKHFNHPQLGRFSLQQMYWYSAPRNGSRLLVYLPMDEAGEQALAWLDQH
;
A
#
# COMPACT_ATOMS: atom_id res chain seq x y z
N GLN A 1 -16.33 -11.65 -43.86
CA GLN A 1 -17.14 -10.45 -43.97
C GLN A 1 -17.37 -9.90 -42.59
N GLY A 2 -16.37 -9.14 -42.07
CA GLY A 2 -16.35 -8.63 -40.71
C GLY A 2 -17.36 -7.53 -40.51
N ARG A 3 -18.48 -7.83 -39.87
CA ARG A 3 -19.25 -6.83 -39.16
C ARG A 3 -18.48 -6.55 -37.82
N GLU A 4 -18.22 -5.28 -37.59
CA GLU A 4 -17.79 -4.86 -36.22
C GLU A 4 -18.97 -5.16 -35.28
N VAL A 5 -18.84 -6.24 -34.52
CA VAL A 5 -19.80 -6.62 -33.47
C VAL A 5 -19.17 -6.30 -32.17
N ASN A 6 -19.71 -5.31 -31.44
CA ASN A 6 -19.34 -5.08 -30.05
C ASN A 6 -20.12 -6.07 -29.19
N PRO A 7 -19.50 -7.13 -28.66
CA PRO A 7 -20.19 -8.09 -27.80
C PRO A 7 -20.59 -7.42 -26.49
N SER A 8 -21.78 -7.76 -25.95
CA SER A 8 -22.16 -7.34 -24.60
C SER A 8 -21.40 -8.14 -23.53
N GLU A 9 -21.34 -7.61 -22.32
CA GLU A 9 -20.73 -8.31 -21.19
C GLU A 9 -21.30 -9.72 -21.00
N ALA A 10 -22.62 -9.88 -21.10
CA ALA A 10 -23.29 -11.16 -20.96
C ALA A 10 -22.83 -12.18 -22.02
N VAL A 11 -22.58 -11.72 -23.25
CA VAL A 11 -22.05 -12.58 -24.33
C VAL A 11 -20.63 -12.99 -24.03
N LEU A 12 -19.78 -12.08 -23.54
CA LEU A 12 -18.39 -12.41 -23.18
C LEU A 12 -18.29 -13.39 -22.01
N VAL A 13 -19.15 -13.21 -20.98
CA VAL A 13 -19.26 -14.18 -19.88
C VAL A 13 -19.68 -15.55 -20.41
N GLY A 14 -20.69 -15.59 -21.29
CA GLY A 14 -21.12 -16.84 -21.93
C GLY A 14 -20.01 -17.53 -22.74
N VAL A 15 -19.22 -16.77 -23.51
CA VAL A 15 -18.07 -17.26 -24.26
C VAL A 15 -16.98 -17.79 -23.33
N ALA A 16 -16.63 -17.02 -22.29
CA ALA A 16 -15.62 -17.41 -21.30
C ALA A 16 -16.01 -18.72 -20.60
N ASN A 17 -17.27 -18.87 -20.20
CA ASN A 17 -17.78 -20.09 -19.59
C ASN A 17 -17.77 -21.27 -20.57
N ALA A 18 -18.21 -21.07 -21.81
CA ALA A 18 -18.22 -22.13 -22.83
C ALA A 18 -16.82 -22.64 -23.18
N LEU A 19 -15.83 -21.75 -23.17
CA LEU A 19 -14.43 -22.07 -23.42
C LEU A 19 -13.69 -22.51 -22.15
N GLN A 20 -14.36 -22.54 -21.01
CA GLN A 20 -13.75 -22.85 -19.70
C GLN A 20 -12.52 -21.96 -19.41
N CYS A 21 -12.61 -20.69 -19.76
CA CYS A 21 -11.53 -19.73 -19.54
C CYS A 21 -11.22 -19.57 -18.05
N SER A 22 -9.93 -19.53 -17.74
CA SER A 22 -9.46 -19.09 -16.42
C SER A 22 -9.84 -17.63 -16.17
N PRO A 23 -9.83 -17.16 -14.90
CA PRO A 23 -10.10 -15.75 -14.59
C PRO A 23 -9.21 -14.77 -15.37
N LEU A 24 -7.95 -15.13 -15.62
CA LEU A 24 -7.01 -14.29 -16.38
C LEU A 24 -7.38 -14.22 -17.86
N GLU A 25 -7.77 -15.35 -18.47
CA GLU A 25 -8.21 -15.40 -19.85
C GLU A 25 -9.55 -14.69 -20.04
N THR A 26 -10.49 -14.82 -19.08
CA THR A 26 -11.74 -14.05 -19.05
C THR A 26 -11.45 -12.57 -19.04
N ARG A 27 -10.58 -12.12 -18.13
CA ARG A 27 -10.15 -10.71 -18.08
C ARG A 27 -9.57 -10.25 -19.43
N HIS A 28 -8.75 -11.08 -20.05
CA HIS A 28 -8.13 -10.77 -21.35
C HIS A 28 -9.20 -10.61 -22.45
N LEU A 29 -10.21 -11.48 -22.50
CA LEU A 29 -11.34 -11.36 -23.42
C LEU A 29 -12.08 -10.04 -23.28
N PHE A 30 -12.34 -9.60 -22.05
CA PHE A 30 -13.00 -8.31 -21.79
C PHE A 30 -12.15 -7.13 -22.26
N VAL A 31 -10.84 -7.15 -21.97
CA VAL A 31 -9.91 -6.09 -22.43
C VAL A 31 -9.86 -6.03 -23.96
N LEU A 32 -9.81 -7.18 -24.64
CA LEU A 32 -9.83 -7.23 -26.13
C LEU A 32 -11.13 -6.69 -26.73
N ALA A 33 -12.25 -6.85 -26.02
CA ALA A 33 -13.55 -6.32 -26.41
C ALA A 33 -13.74 -4.84 -26.06
N GLY A 34 -12.76 -4.20 -25.43
CA GLY A 34 -12.87 -2.80 -24.98
C GLY A 34 -13.84 -2.60 -23.81
N LEU A 35 -14.18 -3.67 -23.08
CA LEU A 35 -15.06 -3.64 -21.93
C LEU A 35 -14.27 -3.76 -20.63
N THR A 36 -14.85 -3.21 -19.55
CA THR A 36 -14.29 -3.40 -18.19
C THR A 36 -14.42 -4.86 -17.81
N PRO A 37 -13.32 -5.55 -17.44
CA PRO A 37 -13.40 -6.92 -16.96
C PRO A 37 -14.31 -7.02 -15.74
N PRO A 38 -15.11 -8.11 -15.60
CA PRO A 38 -15.79 -8.37 -14.34
C PRO A 38 -14.72 -8.42 -13.24
N GLU A 39 -15.03 -7.86 -12.08
CA GLU A 39 -14.14 -7.95 -10.94
C GLU A 39 -13.78 -9.43 -10.76
N ALA A 40 -12.50 -9.74 -10.90
CA ALA A 40 -12.03 -11.07 -10.68
C ALA A 40 -12.52 -11.46 -9.28
N THR A 41 -13.36 -12.49 -9.21
CA THR A 41 -13.71 -13.14 -7.93
C THR A 41 -12.40 -13.24 -7.18
N GLN A 42 -12.28 -12.51 -6.09
CA GLN A 42 -11.03 -12.39 -5.34
C GLN A 42 -10.55 -13.81 -5.14
N VAL A 43 -9.46 -14.16 -5.84
CA VAL A 43 -8.72 -15.37 -5.47
C VAL A 43 -8.47 -15.13 -3.98
N THR A 44 -9.08 -15.94 -3.13
CA THR A 44 -8.88 -15.93 -1.69
C THR A 44 -7.39 -16.15 -1.49
N VAL A 45 -6.65 -15.05 -1.54
CA VAL A 45 -5.23 -15.04 -1.20
C VAL A 45 -5.22 -15.33 0.28
N CYS A 46 -4.59 -16.42 0.68
CA CYS A 46 -4.34 -16.70 2.08
C CYS A 46 -3.92 -15.40 2.75
N GLU A 47 -4.72 -14.89 3.68
CA GLU A 47 -4.48 -13.60 4.36
C GLU A 47 -3.19 -13.59 5.19
N GLY A 48 -2.53 -14.73 5.31
CA GLY A 48 -1.29 -14.90 6.06
C GLY A 48 -0.02 -14.62 5.23
N ILE A 49 0.95 -14.00 5.86
CA ILE A 49 2.29 -13.84 5.30
C ILE A 49 2.96 -15.20 5.18
N SER A 50 3.33 -15.60 3.97
CA SER A 50 4.00 -16.87 3.74
C SER A 50 5.39 -16.91 4.41
N PRO A 51 5.89 -18.10 4.79
CA PRO A 51 7.26 -18.23 5.29
C PRO A 51 8.32 -17.71 4.30
N GLY A 52 8.06 -17.81 3.00
CA GLY A 52 8.92 -17.23 1.96
C GLY A 52 8.94 -15.71 1.99
N THR A 53 7.79 -15.09 2.16
CA THR A 53 7.67 -13.63 2.31
C THR A 53 8.39 -13.12 3.57
N ARG A 54 8.30 -13.85 4.68
CA ARG A 54 9.03 -13.52 5.90
C ARG A 54 10.54 -13.57 5.65
N ARG A 55 11.06 -14.67 5.10
CA ARG A 55 12.49 -14.79 4.75
C ARG A 55 12.98 -13.70 3.81
N MET A 56 12.14 -13.31 2.84
CA MET A 56 12.47 -12.20 1.93
C MET A 56 12.63 -10.89 2.72
N LEU A 57 11.69 -10.56 3.62
CA LEU A 57 11.79 -9.35 4.46
C LEU A 57 13.03 -9.35 5.33
N ASP A 58 13.35 -10.50 5.96
CA ASP A 58 14.53 -10.64 6.81
C ASP A 58 15.84 -10.51 6.01
N SER A 59 15.85 -11.00 4.76
CA SER A 59 17.01 -10.87 3.86
C SER A 59 17.24 -9.46 3.31
N LEU A 60 16.28 -8.56 3.48
CA LEU A 60 16.43 -7.15 3.13
C LEU A 60 17.15 -6.32 4.22
N MET A 61 17.42 -6.90 5.39
CA MET A 61 18.21 -6.20 6.41
C MET A 61 19.57 -5.76 5.84
N PRO A 62 20.08 -4.58 6.16
CA PRO A 62 19.56 -3.56 7.08
C PRO A 62 18.51 -2.61 6.47
N GLN A 63 18.08 -2.79 5.22
CA GLN A 63 17.10 -1.91 4.58
C GLN A 63 15.74 -2.07 5.28
N PRO A 64 15.16 -0.99 5.86
CA PRO A 64 13.83 -1.03 6.42
C PRO A 64 12.81 -1.44 5.36
N ALA A 65 12.00 -2.46 5.66
CA ALA A 65 11.04 -3.00 4.71
C ALA A 65 9.73 -3.40 5.38
N SER A 66 8.62 -3.18 4.67
CA SER A 66 7.29 -3.62 5.10
C SER A 66 6.43 -4.03 3.91
N ILE A 67 5.43 -4.87 4.17
CA ILE A 67 4.38 -5.19 3.20
C ILE A 67 3.10 -4.52 3.63
N GLN A 68 2.48 -3.84 2.68
CA GLN A 68 1.25 -3.08 2.88
C GLN A 68 0.16 -3.54 1.93
N LYS A 69 -1.09 -3.59 2.42
CA LYS A 69 -2.29 -3.76 1.60
C LYS A 69 -2.64 -2.45 0.87
N PRO A 70 -3.51 -2.48 -0.15
CA PRO A 70 -3.97 -1.26 -0.84
C PRO A 70 -4.55 -0.20 0.09
N ASN A 71 -5.23 -0.62 1.16
CA ASN A 71 -5.81 0.23 2.19
C ASN A 71 -4.80 0.75 3.23
N PHE A 72 -3.49 0.55 2.97
CA PHE A 72 -2.35 0.98 3.81
C PHE A 72 -2.17 0.21 5.12
N ASP A 73 -2.85 -0.93 5.31
CA ASP A 73 -2.55 -1.83 6.42
C ASP A 73 -1.18 -2.45 6.26
N ILE A 74 -0.39 -2.41 7.33
CA ILE A 74 0.94 -3.00 7.42
C ILE A 74 0.77 -4.44 7.90
N VAL A 75 1.02 -5.41 7.02
CA VAL A 75 0.78 -6.83 7.31
C VAL A 75 2.06 -7.61 7.63
N ALA A 76 3.22 -7.08 7.24
CA ALA A 76 4.51 -7.61 7.60
C ALA A 76 5.59 -6.53 7.54
N TRP A 77 6.67 -6.76 8.26
CA TRP A 77 7.80 -5.83 8.38
C TRP A 77 9.06 -6.59 8.82
N ASN A 78 10.23 -5.96 8.65
CA ASN A 78 11.47 -6.41 9.27
C ASN A 78 11.86 -5.52 10.47
N ASP A 79 12.85 -5.94 11.24
CA ASP A 79 13.25 -5.24 12.46
C ASP A 79 13.79 -3.82 12.17
N SER A 80 14.50 -3.62 11.06
CA SER A 80 14.96 -2.28 10.67
C SER A 80 13.80 -1.31 10.46
N PHE A 81 12.65 -1.77 9.99
CA PHE A 81 11.47 -0.93 9.86
C PHE A 81 10.90 -0.51 11.22
N CYS A 82 10.89 -1.44 12.20
CA CYS A 82 10.50 -1.10 13.59
C CYS A 82 11.43 -0.02 14.17
N ARG A 83 12.74 -0.19 14.02
CA ARG A 83 13.75 0.73 14.54
C ARG A 83 13.68 2.10 13.86
N LEU A 84 13.54 2.13 12.53
CA LEU A 84 13.37 3.37 11.77
C LEU A 84 12.16 4.15 12.26
N MET A 85 11.02 3.49 12.43
CA MET A 85 9.77 4.14 12.83
C MET A 85 9.64 4.33 14.35
N GLY A 86 10.49 3.66 15.15
CA GLY A 86 10.46 3.73 16.61
C GLY A 86 9.23 3.07 17.22
N ILE A 87 8.70 2.03 16.56
CA ILE A 87 7.48 1.32 16.96
C ILE A 87 7.70 -0.18 16.83
N ASP A 88 7.39 -0.91 17.88
CA ASP A 88 7.22 -2.36 17.79
C ASP A 88 5.80 -2.68 17.32
N PHE A 89 5.65 -2.98 16.03
CA PHE A 89 4.36 -3.29 15.43
C PHE A 89 3.71 -4.55 15.99
N ALA A 90 4.50 -5.48 16.56
CA ALA A 90 3.96 -6.69 17.15
C ALA A 90 3.10 -6.40 18.38
N THR A 91 3.39 -5.30 19.10
CA THR A 91 2.64 -4.87 20.28
C THR A 91 1.35 -4.12 19.96
N LEU A 92 1.18 -3.66 18.72
CA LEU A 92 0.00 -2.93 18.31
C LEU A 92 -1.16 -3.89 17.98
N PRO A 93 -2.42 -3.49 18.25
CA PRO A 93 -3.59 -4.18 17.68
C PRO A 93 -3.50 -4.24 16.16
N GLU A 94 -3.99 -5.33 15.55
CA GLU A 94 -3.89 -5.51 14.10
C GLU A 94 -4.58 -4.39 13.32
N GLU A 95 -5.74 -3.95 13.79
CA GLU A 95 -6.51 -2.84 13.20
C GLU A 95 -5.82 -1.49 13.26
N ASP A 96 -4.83 -1.32 14.14
CA ASP A 96 -4.05 -0.09 14.28
C ASP A 96 -2.77 -0.09 13.42
N ARG A 97 -2.36 -1.26 12.91
CA ARG A 97 -1.18 -1.39 12.04
C ARG A 97 -1.44 -0.85 10.64
N ASN A 98 -1.76 0.43 10.56
CA ASN A 98 -2.04 1.13 9.29
C ASN A 98 -1.21 2.40 9.24
N CYS A 99 -0.45 2.62 8.15
CA CYS A 99 0.52 3.72 8.12
C CYS A 99 -0.15 5.10 8.15
N ILE A 100 -1.37 5.25 7.63
CA ILE A 100 -2.14 6.50 7.73
C ILE A 100 -2.62 6.69 9.17
N TYR A 101 -3.25 5.67 9.76
CA TYR A 101 -3.77 5.74 11.12
C TYR A 101 -2.65 6.03 12.13
N LEU A 102 -1.49 5.37 12.01
CA LEU A 102 -0.33 5.64 12.85
C LEU A 102 0.19 7.06 12.70
N TYR A 103 0.20 7.61 11.48
CA TYR A 103 0.57 9.01 11.30
C TYR A 103 -0.41 9.97 12.01
N LEU A 104 -1.69 9.64 12.03
CA LEU A 104 -2.71 10.47 12.67
C LEU A 104 -2.67 10.39 14.21
N THR A 105 -2.36 9.22 14.77
CA THR A 105 -2.57 8.92 16.21
C THR A 105 -1.28 8.70 16.99
N HIS A 106 -0.17 8.32 16.34
CA HIS A 106 1.05 7.92 17.03
C HIS A 106 2.13 9.01 16.92
N GLU A 107 2.43 9.67 18.01
CA GLU A 107 3.38 10.81 18.04
C GLU A 107 4.78 10.41 17.57
N THR A 108 5.30 9.26 18.01
CA THR A 108 6.61 8.76 17.58
C THR A 108 6.66 8.56 16.06
N TRP A 109 5.63 7.95 15.46
CA TRP A 109 5.56 7.79 14.01
C TRP A 109 5.61 9.13 13.29
N ARG A 110 4.76 10.08 13.72
CA ARG A 110 4.66 11.40 13.09
C ARG A 110 5.96 12.20 13.22
N SER A 111 6.62 12.14 14.38
CA SER A 111 7.86 12.87 14.63
C SER A 111 9.06 12.36 13.81
N ARG A 112 9.00 11.10 13.31
CA ARG A 112 10.05 10.53 12.48
C ARG A 112 10.04 11.05 11.05
N ILE A 113 8.92 11.55 10.54
CA ILE A 113 8.72 11.93 9.14
C ILE A 113 8.69 13.46 9.03
N GLU A 114 9.66 14.05 8.33
CA GLU A 114 9.78 15.50 8.14
C GLU A 114 9.21 16.03 6.81
N ASN A 115 8.65 15.18 5.95
CA ASN A 115 8.05 15.66 4.71
C ASN A 115 6.86 16.59 4.99
N ARG A 116 6.79 17.73 4.30
CA ARG A 116 5.76 18.77 4.58
C ARG A 116 4.35 18.36 4.18
N ASP A 117 4.23 17.58 3.11
CA ASP A 117 2.93 17.27 2.49
C ASP A 117 2.49 15.82 2.76
N VAL A 118 2.84 15.26 3.93
CA VAL A 118 2.53 13.87 4.26
C VAL A 118 1.02 13.64 4.31
N LEU A 119 0.30 14.49 5.02
CA LEU A 119 -1.14 14.32 5.23
C LEU A 119 -1.95 14.52 3.95
N PRO A 120 -1.76 15.60 3.15
CA PRO A 120 -2.38 15.73 1.83
C PRO A 120 -2.05 14.55 0.89
N THR A 121 -0.81 14.05 0.93
CA THR A 121 -0.39 12.89 0.15
C THR A 121 -1.15 11.63 0.56
N PHE A 122 -1.28 11.36 1.85
CA PHE A 122 -2.06 10.22 2.35
C PHE A 122 -3.53 10.30 1.94
N VAL A 123 -4.13 11.49 2.04
CA VAL A 123 -5.52 11.71 1.60
C VAL A 123 -5.66 11.38 0.12
N SER A 124 -4.76 11.86 -0.75
CA SER A 124 -4.83 11.64 -2.18
C SER A 124 -4.61 10.17 -2.55
N TYR A 125 -3.69 9.47 -1.89
CA TYR A 125 -3.41 8.04 -2.09
C TYR A 125 -4.58 7.16 -1.64
N PHE A 126 -5.15 7.45 -0.45
CA PHE A 126 -6.27 6.68 0.07
C PHE A 126 -7.52 6.88 -0.79
N ARG A 127 -7.77 8.10 -1.27
CA ARG A 127 -8.88 8.40 -2.18
C ARG A 127 -8.74 7.64 -3.50
N ALA A 128 -7.54 7.57 -4.08
CA ALA A 128 -7.28 6.80 -5.29
C ALA A 128 -7.58 5.32 -5.08
N ALA A 129 -7.07 4.74 -3.99
CA ALA A 129 -7.29 3.34 -3.68
C ALA A 129 -8.77 3.03 -3.37
N MET A 130 -9.45 3.90 -2.62
CA MET A 130 -10.87 3.72 -2.28
C MET A 130 -11.81 3.79 -3.48
N ALA A 131 -11.40 4.47 -4.57
CA ALA A 131 -12.24 4.58 -5.77
C ALA A 131 -12.57 3.22 -6.40
N GLU A 132 -11.68 2.24 -6.25
CA GLU A 132 -11.85 0.86 -6.73
C GLU A 132 -12.68 -0.02 -5.77
N HIS A 133 -13.00 0.50 -4.56
CA HIS A 133 -13.67 -0.22 -3.47
C HIS A 133 -14.94 0.50 -2.97
N ARG A 134 -15.66 1.16 -3.88
CA ARG A 134 -16.89 1.90 -3.53
C ARG A 134 -17.96 0.95 -2.99
N GLY A 135 -18.51 1.30 -1.83
CA GLY A 135 -19.56 0.52 -1.18
C GLY A 135 -19.04 -0.69 -0.39
N ASP A 136 -17.71 -0.83 -0.28
CA ASP A 136 -17.12 -1.85 0.61
C ASP A 136 -17.11 -1.32 2.06
N PRO A 137 -17.88 -1.96 2.98
CA PRO A 137 -17.99 -1.51 4.36
C PRO A 137 -16.64 -1.47 5.10
N ALA A 138 -15.67 -2.34 4.74
CA ALA A 138 -14.36 -2.35 5.38
C ALA A 138 -13.57 -1.08 5.07
N TRP A 139 -13.66 -0.58 3.83
CA TRP A 139 -13.03 0.68 3.43
C TRP A 139 -13.73 1.90 4.02
N GLU A 140 -15.06 1.89 4.05
CA GLU A 140 -15.85 2.97 4.65
C GLU A 140 -15.60 3.08 6.16
N ASN A 141 -15.56 1.95 6.88
CA ASN A 141 -15.21 1.93 8.30
C ASN A 141 -13.80 2.45 8.55
N LYS A 142 -12.84 2.13 7.69
CA LYS A 142 -11.47 2.62 7.80
C LYS A 142 -11.41 4.14 7.59
N LEU A 143 -12.12 4.66 6.61
CA LEU A 143 -12.23 6.10 6.38
C LEU A 143 -12.86 6.81 7.60
N ALA A 144 -13.94 6.25 8.16
CA ALA A 144 -14.58 6.79 9.36
C ALA A 144 -13.61 6.83 10.56
N ARG A 145 -12.75 5.81 10.72
CA ARG A 145 -11.70 5.82 11.76
C ARG A 145 -10.68 6.94 11.53
N PHE A 146 -10.30 7.24 10.29
CA PHE A 146 -9.39 8.35 10.00
C PHE A 146 -10.02 9.70 10.32
N PHE A 147 -11.31 9.89 10.02
CA PHE A 147 -12.05 11.11 10.41
C PHE A 147 -12.13 11.27 11.91
N ALA A 148 -12.46 10.21 12.63
CA ALA A 148 -12.50 10.23 14.10
C ALA A 148 -11.12 10.53 14.73
N ALA A 149 -10.03 10.14 14.06
CA ALA A 149 -8.66 10.36 14.53
C ALA A 149 -8.14 11.78 14.24
N SER A 150 -8.64 12.46 13.18
CA SER A 150 -8.11 13.74 12.73
C SER A 150 -9.13 14.57 11.97
N SER A 151 -9.54 15.69 12.57
CA SER A 151 -10.37 16.70 11.90
C SER A 151 -9.65 17.34 10.70
N GLU A 152 -8.31 17.42 10.73
CA GLU A 152 -7.53 17.91 9.60
C GLU A 152 -7.59 16.93 8.41
N PHE A 153 -7.49 15.60 8.67
CA PHE A 153 -7.66 14.59 7.63
C PHE A 153 -9.07 14.69 7.01
N GLU A 154 -10.12 14.81 7.83
CA GLU A 154 -11.49 14.97 7.38
C GLU A 154 -11.68 16.23 6.53
N ALA A 155 -11.17 17.39 6.98
CA ALA A 155 -11.21 18.63 6.22
C ALA A 155 -10.53 18.50 4.86
N LEU A 156 -9.33 17.91 4.82
CA LEU A 156 -8.60 17.63 3.60
C LEU A 156 -9.35 16.66 2.68
N TRP A 157 -10.01 15.67 3.22
CA TRP A 157 -10.83 14.73 2.45
C TRP A 157 -11.98 15.41 1.72
N HIS A 158 -12.65 16.37 2.33
CA HIS A 158 -13.78 17.07 1.71
C HIS A 158 -13.37 18.19 0.76
N GLN A 159 -12.10 18.58 0.71
CA GLN A 159 -11.58 19.52 -0.27
C GLN A 159 -11.37 18.82 -1.64
N ARG A 160 -11.29 19.62 -2.72
CA ARG A 160 -10.99 19.12 -4.05
C ARG A 160 -9.48 18.93 -4.19
N TYR A 161 -8.97 17.76 -3.80
CA TYR A 161 -7.57 17.42 -3.98
C TYR A 161 -7.34 16.55 -5.21
N GLU A 162 -6.13 16.68 -5.72
CA GLU A 162 -5.60 15.81 -6.74
C GLU A 162 -5.62 14.34 -6.25
N VAL A 163 -5.98 13.43 -7.13
CA VAL A 163 -5.89 11.99 -6.91
C VAL A 163 -4.53 11.53 -7.42
N ARG A 164 -3.71 10.93 -6.56
CA ARG A 164 -2.38 10.42 -6.91
C ARG A 164 -2.30 8.92 -6.67
N GLY A 165 -1.65 8.22 -7.60
CA GLY A 165 -1.20 6.85 -7.34
C GLY A 165 0.01 6.86 -6.41
N VAL A 166 0.22 5.74 -5.72
CA VAL A 166 1.43 5.54 -4.90
C VAL A 166 2.65 5.48 -5.81
N GLU A 167 3.66 6.28 -5.52
CA GLU A 167 4.89 6.42 -6.31
C GLU A 167 6.14 6.37 -5.42
N ASN A 168 7.28 6.05 -6.05
CA ASN A 168 8.57 6.12 -5.38
C ASN A 168 8.89 7.57 -5.03
N GLN A 169 9.37 7.80 -3.82
CA GLN A 169 9.63 9.15 -3.32
C GLN A 169 10.82 9.19 -2.35
N ILE A 170 11.34 10.38 -2.12
CA ILE A 170 12.32 10.61 -1.07
C ILE A 170 11.58 10.88 0.23
N LYS A 171 11.94 10.14 1.28
CA LYS A 171 11.46 10.38 2.65
C LYS A 171 12.56 10.99 3.49
N HIS A 172 12.21 12.08 4.13
CA HIS A 172 13.08 12.76 5.09
C HIS A 172 12.70 12.30 6.50
N PHE A 173 13.70 11.83 7.22
CA PHE A 173 13.54 11.32 8.58
C PHE A 173 14.26 12.22 9.58
N ASN A 174 13.69 12.28 10.79
CA ASN A 174 14.30 12.85 11.97
C ASN A 174 14.34 11.78 13.06
N HIS A 175 15.50 11.19 13.27
CA HIS A 175 15.67 10.12 14.24
C HIS A 175 16.37 10.64 15.50
N PRO A 176 15.94 10.30 16.72
CA PRO A 176 16.50 10.85 17.96
C PRO A 176 18.00 10.66 18.12
N GLN A 177 18.54 9.50 17.67
CA GLN A 177 19.96 9.18 17.77
C GLN A 177 20.76 9.54 16.53
N LEU A 178 20.13 9.53 15.34
CA LEU A 178 20.82 9.72 14.07
C LEU A 178 20.69 11.15 13.51
N GLY A 179 19.75 11.93 14.06
CA GLY A 179 19.40 13.22 13.48
C GLY A 179 18.64 13.08 12.16
N ARG A 180 18.90 14.03 11.25
CA ARG A 180 18.21 14.13 9.95
C ARG A 180 18.96 13.37 8.87
N PHE A 181 18.23 12.55 8.12
CA PHE A 181 18.72 11.85 6.93
C PHE A 181 17.58 11.58 5.96
N SER A 182 17.94 11.14 4.76
CA SER A 182 16.96 10.86 3.69
C SER A 182 17.15 9.46 3.15
N LEU A 183 16.02 8.79 2.88
CA LEU A 183 16.01 7.49 2.22
C LEU A 183 15.08 7.54 1.01
N GLN A 184 15.43 6.81 -0.03
CA GLN A 184 14.56 6.58 -1.16
C GLN A 184 13.55 5.48 -0.79
N GLN A 185 12.27 5.82 -0.79
CA GLN A 185 11.18 4.89 -0.61
C GLN A 185 10.79 4.30 -1.96
N MET A 186 10.87 2.97 -2.09
CA MET A 186 10.50 2.25 -3.30
C MET A 186 9.36 1.28 -3.03
N TYR A 187 8.47 1.14 -4.03
CA TYR A 187 7.35 0.22 -4.01
C TYR A 187 7.48 -0.85 -5.08
N TRP A 188 7.20 -2.10 -4.69
CA TRP A 188 7.14 -3.25 -5.57
C TRP A 188 5.83 -4.00 -5.34
N TYR A 189 5.15 -4.37 -6.40
CA TYR A 189 3.89 -5.10 -6.32
C TYR A 189 4.12 -6.59 -6.47
N SER A 190 3.41 -7.40 -5.65
CA SER A 190 3.46 -8.85 -5.77
C SER A 190 2.73 -9.35 -7.02
N ALA A 191 3.14 -10.52 -7.52
CA ALA A 191 2.45 -11.25 -8.56
C ALA A 191 1.77 -12.52 -7.97
N PRO A 192 0.50 -12.84 -8.31
CA PRO A 192 -0.43 -12.00 -9.05
C PRO A 192 -0.74 -10.70 -8.31
N ARG A 193 -1.12 -9.66 -9.04
CA ARG A 193 -1.43 -8.35 -8.42
C ARG A 193 -2.66 -8.47 -7.52
N ASN A 194 -2.43 -8.77 -6.25
CA ASN A 194 -3.44 -8.76 -5.19
C ASN A 194 -3.53 -7.39 -4.49
N GLY A 195 -2.90 -6.38 -5.07
CA GLY A 195 -2.81 -5.04 -4.52
C GLY A 195 -1.77 -4.84 -3.42
N SER A 196 -1.27 -5.91 -2.79
CA SER A 196 -0.21 -5.78 -1.77
C SER A 196 1.10 -5.32 -2.40
N ARG A 197 1.82 -4.47 -1.69
CA ARG A 197 3.10 -3.90 -2.12
C ARG A 197 4.16 -4.08 -1.06
N LEU A 198 5.36 -4.44 -1.50
CA LEU A 198 6.57 -4.34 -0.70
C LEU A 198 7.04 -2.89 -0.73
N LEU A 199 7.30 -2.33 0.42
CA LEU A 199 7.89 -1.03 0.63
C LEU A 199 9.30 -1.23 1.16
N VAL A 200 10.31 -0.65 0.51
CA VAL A 200 11.72 -0.71 0.93
C VAL A 200 12.30 0.70 0.96
N TYR A 201 13.11 0.97 1.97
CA TYR A 201 13.88 2.20 2.08
C TYR A 201 15.35 1.95 1.76
N LEU A 202 15.88 2.69 0.80
CA LEU A 202 17.27 2.60 0.34
C LEU A 202 18.04 3.87 0.67
N PRO A 203 19.33 3.79 1.02
CA PRO A 203 20.18 4.96 1.24
C PRO A 203 20.38 5.71 -0.08
N MET A 204 20.53 7.04 -0.01
CA MET A 204 20.80 7.89 -1.15
C MET A 204 22.17 8.55 -1.08
N ASP A 205 22.73 8.61 0.12
CA ASP A 205 23.97 9.29 0.44
C ASP A 205 24.64 8.62 1.65
N GLU A 206 25.80 9.14 2.03
CA GLU A 206 26.58 8.63 3.17
C GLU A 206 25.80 8.71 4.49
N ALA A 207 24.96 9.73 4.70
CA ALA A 207 24.13 9.85 5.90
C ALA A 207 23.07 8.73 5.96
N GLY A 208 22.49 8.40 4.81
CA GLY A 208 21.58 7.24 4.68
C GLY A 208 22.27 5.92 4.95
N GLU A 209 23.49 5.71 4.42
CA GLU A 209 24.30 4.52 4.67
C GLU A 209 24.62 4.36 6.16
N GLN A 210 25.07 5.43 6.82
CA GLN A 210 25.36 5.44 8.26
C GLN A 210 24.09 5.16 9.08
N ALA A 211 22.94 5.69 8.67
CA ALA A 211 21.67 5.43 9.31
C ALA A 211 21.29 3.94 9.22
N LEU A 212 21.44 3.31 8.05
CA LEU A 212 21.15 1.89 7.88
C LEU A 212 22.11 1.01 8.69
N ALA A 213 23.39 1.36 8.72
CA ALA A 213 24.38 0.62 9.53
C ALA A 213 24.06 0.69 11.03
N TRP A 214 23.55 1.82 11.51
CA TRP A 214 23.09 1.96 12.89
C TRP A 214 21.84 1.12 13.17
N LEU A 215 20.86 1.17 12.25
CA LEU A 215 19.61 0.40 12.35
C LEU A 215 19.85 -1.13 12.36
N ASP A 216 20.94 -1.60 11.78
CA ASP A 216 21.31 -3.03 11.80
C ASP A 216 21.82 -3.49 13.16
N GLN A 217 22.48 -2.60 13.92
CA GLN A 217 23.18 -2.94 15.17
C GLN A 217 22.32 -2.76 16.43
N HIS A 218 21.24 -2.03 16.39
CA HIS A 218 20.42 -1.63 17.55
C HIS A 218 18.98 -2.09 17.43
#